data_44698bbce84c74256e33e9aeef77ea7c
#
_entry.id   44698bbce84c74256e33e9aeef77ea7c
#
_cell.length_a   1.000
_cell.length_b   1.000
_cell.length_c   1.000
_cell.angle_alpha   90.00
_cell.angle_beta   90.00
_cell.angle_gamma   90.00
#
_symmetry.space_group_name_H-M   'P 1'
#
loop_
_entity.id
_entity.type
_entity.pdbx_description
1 polymer ?
#
loop_
_entity_poly.entity_id
_entity_poly.type
_entity_poly.pdbx_seq_one_letter_code
_entity_poly.pdbx_strand_id
1 'polypeptide(L)'
;YYYTFEYGNAQFFMIDSNRKVTPGSEQYKFLERELKRSKAEWKVVCYHHPAYTSDENDYGNAWYGPSTRGDLRTRKLVPLFDKYGVDIVWNGHIHSYERTWPLRQDKARSPTDGTVYMITGGGGGGLELAGPIRPFFQNTVKHGHHFCYVAVNGKTLEMKAYDLEGRLFDTLLIEKR
;
A
#
# COMPACT_ATOMS: atom_id res chain seq x y z
N TYR A 1 -13.64 -7.60 12.22
CA TYR A 1 -12.38 -7.87 11.56
C TYR A 1 -11.86 -6.69 10.72
N TYR A 2 -12.67 -5.68 10.46
CA TYR A 2 -12.30 -4.41 9.85
C TYR A 2 -12.82 -3.26 10.70
N TYR A 3 -12.01 -2.20 10.80
CA TYR A 3 -12.29 -1.08 11.68
C TYR A 3 -11.50 0.15 11.24
N THR A 4 -11.79 1.30 11.86
CA THR A 4 -11.00 2.52 11.71
C THR A 4 -10.69 3.11 13.08
N PHE A 5 -9.57 3.80 13.18
CA PHE A 5 -9.19 4.58 14.36
C PHE A 5 -8.40 5.81 13.92
N GLU A 6 -8.34 6.77 14.81
CA GLU A 6 -7.56 8.00 14.61
C GLU A 6 -6.41 8.06 15.61
N TYR A 7 -5.27 8.57 15.14
CA TYR A 7 -4.14 8.90 15.99
C TYR A 7 -3.52 10.21 15.49
N GLY A 8 -3.51 11.23 16.35
CA GLY A 8 -3.14 12.58 15.96
C GLY A 8 -4.05 13.11 14.84
N ASN A 9 -3.46 13.51 13.73
CA ASN A 9 -4.18 13.99 12.54
C ASN A 9 -4.27 12.94 11.42
N ALA A 10 -3.98 11.67 11.73
CA ALA A 10 -4.09 10.55 10.81
C ALA A 10 -5.25 9.62 11.17
N GLN A 11 -5.97 9.15 10.15
CA GLN A 11 -6.98 8.11 10.28
C GLN A 11 -6.53 6.85 9.56
N PHE A 12 -6.62 5.73 10.27
CA PHE A 12 -6.24 4.41 9.80
C PHE A 12 -7.49 3.58 9.51
N PHE A 13 -7.50 2.94 8.34
CA PHE A 13 -8.58 2.08 7.87
C PHE A 13 -8.02 0.66 7.73
N MET A 14 -8.38 -0.21 8.67
CA MET A 14 -7.94 -1.61 8.74
C MET A 14 -8.94 -2.48 8.00
N ILE A 15 -8.48 -3.21 6.98
CA ILE A 15 -9.31 -4.02 6.08
C ILE A 15 -8.84 -5.48 6.11
N ASP A 16 -9.80 -6.40 6.14
CA ASP A 16 -9.55 -7.84 6.08
C ASP A 16 -9.64 -8.33 4.62
N SER A 17 -8.51 -8.36 3.92
CA SER A 17 -8.44 -8.80 2.52
C SER A 17 -8.59 -10.31 2.32
N ASN A 18 -8.66 -11.12 3.39
CA ASN A 18 -9.07 -12.53 3.29
C ASN A 18 -10.59 -12.67 3.06
N ARG A 19 -11.34 -11.61 3.30
CA ARG A 19 -12.78 -11.57 3.10
C ARG A 19 -13.13 -10.80 1.82
N LYS A 20 -14.40 -10.81 1.46
CA LYS A 20 -14.88 -10.12 0.27
C LYS A 20 -14.72 -8.59 0.43
N VAL A 21 -13.94 -7.99 -0.46
CA VAL A 21 -13.65 -6.54 -0.49
C VAL A 21 -14.12 -5.87 -1.79
N THR A 22 -14.83 -6.62 -2.63
CA THR A 22 -15.31 -6.11 -3.93
C THR A 22 -16.54 -5.21 -3.78
N PRO A 23 -16.84 -4.34 -4.75
CA PRO A 23 -18.01 -3.48 -4.74
C PRO A 23 -19.29 -4.23 -4.35
N GLY A 24 -20.07 -3.59 -3.48
CA GLY A 24 -21.31 -4.16 -2.94
C GLY A 24 -21.16 -5.01 -1.68
N SER A 25 -19.94 -5.46 -1.32
CA SER A 25 -19.71 -6.17 -0.05
C SER A 25 -19.85 -5.22 1.15
N GLU A 26 -20.13 -5.78 2.33
CA GLU A 26 -20.27 -5.01 3.58
C GLU A 26 -18.99 -4.22 3.89
N GLN A 27 -17.84 -4.87 3.73
CA GLN A 27 -16.54 -4.27 4.00
C GLN A 27 -16.23 -3.12 3.01
N TYR A 28 -16.58 -3.29 1.72
CA TYR A 28 -16.45 -2.22 0.74
C TYR A 28 -17.32 -1.01 1.10
N LYS A 29 -18.59 -1.24 1.46
CA LYS A 29 -19.52 -0.19 1.90
C LYS A 29 -19.06 0.50 3.19
N PHE A 30 -18.51 -0.27 4.12
CA PHE A 30 -17.90 0.28 5.34
C PHE A 30 -16.77 1.23 4.97
N LEU A 31 -15.78 0.76 4.19
CA LEU A 31 -14.63 1.55 3.80
C LEU A 31 -15.04 2.83 3.05
N GLU A 32 -15.96 2.73 2.09
CA GLU A 32 -16.46 3.90 1.35
C GLU A 32 -17.11 4.91 2.31
N ARG A 33 -17.95 4.46 3.23
CA ARG A 33 -18.62 5.30 4.23
C ARG A 33 -17.62 6.03 5.12
N GLU A 34 -16.63 5.30 5.66
CA GLU A 34 -15.65 5.87 6.58
C GLU A 34 -14.68 6.82 5.86
N LEU A 35 -14.21 6.49 4.66
CA LEU A 35 -13.40 7.39 3.84
C LEU A 35 -14.15 8.69 3.48
N LYS A 36 -15.44 8.58 3.15
CA LYS A 36 -16.29 9.74 2.85
C LYS A 36 -16.48 10.67 4.04
N ARG A 37 -16.53 10.12 5.26
CA ARG A 37 -16.72 10.88 6.52
C ARG A 37 -15.42 11.48 7.04
N SER A 38 -14.30 10.89 6.68
CA SER A 38 -12.99 11.27 7.19
C SER A 38 -12.68 12.75 6.94
N LYS A 39 -12.25 13.42 8.01
CA LYS A 39 -11.72 14.79 8.00
C LYS A 39 -10.21 14.80 8.30
N ALA A 40 -9.62 13.62 8.49
CA ALA A 40 -8.20 13.50 8.81
C ALA A 40 -7.33 14.09 7.71
N GLU A 41 -6.25 14.75 8.12
CA GLU A 41 -5.21 15.24 7.19
C GLU A 41 -4.57 14.08 6.45
N TRP A 42 -4.30 12.97 7.15
CA TRP A 42 -3.68 11.77 6.60
C TRP A 42 -4.63 10.59 6.64
N LYS A 43 -4.83 9.95 5.49
CA LYS A 43 -5.66 8.74 5.35
C LYS A 43 -4.77 7.57 4.98
N VAL A 44 -4.70 6.61 5.88
CA VAL A 44 -3.84 5.43 5.76
C VAL A 44 -4.71 4.18 5.73
N VAL A 45 -4.59 3.37 4.69
CA VAL A 45 -5.32 2.09 4.57
C VAL A 45 -4.34 0.94 4.76
N CYS A 46 -4.74 -0.07 5.55
CA CYS A 46 -3.91 -1.25 5.81
C CYS A 46 -4.71 -2.53 5.52
N TYR A 47 -4.12 -3.41 4.72
CA TYR A 47 -4.64 -4.76 4.47
C TYR A 47 -3.52 -5.68 3.96
N HIS A 48 -3.77 -7.00 3.94
CA HIS A 48 -2.71 -7.97 3.69
C HIS A 48 -2.30 -8.08 2.22
N HIS A 49 -3.23 -8.42 1.30
CA HIS A 49 -2.92 -8.77 -0.09
C HIS A 49 -2.79 -7.51 -0.97
N PRO A 50 -1.61 -7.20 -1.52
CA PRO A 50 -1.37 -5.93 -2.22
C PRO A 50 -2.14 -5.83 -3.54
N ALA A 51 -2.68 -4.63 -3.81
CA ALA A 51 -3.31 -4.32 -5.10
C ALA A 51 -2.28 -4.22 -6.24
N TYR A 52 -1.05 -3.85 -5.92
CA TYR A 52 0.07 -3.72 -6.86
C TYR A 52 1.31 -4.39 -6.29
N THR A 53 1.96 -5.24 -7.08
CA THR A 53 3.26 -5.86 -6.77
C THR A 53 4.02 -6.18 -8.05
N SER A 54 5.34 -6.17 -7.96
CA SER A 54 6.22 -6.67 -9.02
C SER A 54 6.42 -8.19 -8.97
N ASP A 55 5.96 -8.84 -7.91
CA ASP A 55 6.01 -10.30 -7.82
C ASP A 55 5.09 -10.94 -8.86
N GLU A 56 5.67 -11.80 -9.67
CA GLU A 56 4.95 -12.53 -10.72
C GLU A 56 4.36 -13.85 -10.22
N ASN A 57 4.89 -14.40 -9.15
CA ASN A 57 4.60 -15.78 -8.74
C ASN A 57 3.38 -15.88 -7.84
N ASP A 58 3.05 -14.86 -7.08
CA ASP A 58 2.06 -14.97 -6.02
C ASP A 58 0.63 -14.67 -6.48
N TYR A 59 0.44 -13.62 -7.25
CA TYR A 59 -0.86 -13.30 -7.87
C TYR A 59 -0.83 -13.41 -9.37
N GLY A 60 0.34 -13.57 -9.90
CA GLY A 60 0.58 -13.53 -11.31
C GLY A 60 0.17 -14.78 -12.03
N ASN A 61 -0.18 -15.83 -11.33
CA ASN A 61 -0.42 -17.12 -11.98
C ASN A 61 0.72 -17.50 -12.92
N ALA A 62 1.97 -17.27 -12.49
CA ALA A 62 3.15 -17.58 -13.29
C ALA A 62 3.14 -19.01 -13.84
N TRP A 63 2.47 -19.91 -13.16
CA TRP A 63 2.27 -21.29 -13.56
C TRP A 63 1.15 -21.50 -14.58
N TYR A 64 0.21 -20.54 -14.71
CA TYR A 64 -1.02 -20.70 -15.48
C TYR A 64 -1.29 -19.56 -16.48
N GLY A 65 -0.44 -18.55 -16.53
CA GLY A 65 -0.67 -17.42 -17.43
C GLY A 65 0.10 -16.15 -17.06
N PRO A 66 -0.23 -15.02 -17.67
CA PRO A 66 0.44 -13.77 -17.40
C PRO A 66 0.14 -13.24 -16.00
N SER A 67 1.13 -12.62 -15.37
CA SER A 67 1.00 -11.98 -14.06
C SER A 67 -0.09 -10.92 -14.03
N THR A 68 -0.91 -10.91 -12.97
CA THR A 68 -1.88 -9.85 -12.69
C THR A 68 -1.26 -8.61 -12.04
N ARG A 69 0.00 -8.69 -11.61
CA ARG A 69 0.73 -7.62 -10.93
C ARG A 69 0.02 -7.12 -9.68
N GLY A 70 -0.52 -8.05 -8.91
CA GLY A 70 -1.23 -7.81 -7.65
C GLY A 70 -2.58 -8.51 -7.58
N ASP A 71 -3.22 -8.46 -6.42
CA ASP A 71 -4.50 -9.08 -6.16
C ASP A 71 -5.65 -8.29 -6.82
N LEU A 72 -6.32 -8.92 -7.79
CA LEU A 72 -7.42 -8.29 -8.53
C LEU A 72 -8.65 -7.98 -7.66
N ARG A 73 -8.82 -8.64 -6.51
CA ARG A 73 -9.92 -8.37 -5.57
C ARG A 73 -9.66 -7.06 -4.84
N THR A 74 -8.46 -6.89 -4.27
CA THR A 74 -8.06 -5.67 -3.56
C THR A 74 -7.86 -4.50 -4.51
N ARG A 75 -7.50 -4.75 -5.78
CA ARG A 75 -7.46 -3.70 -6.81
C ARG A 75 -8.82 -3.04 -7.03
N LYS A 76 -9.93 -3.70 -6.71
CA LYS A 76 -11.27 -3.08 -6.73
C LYS A 76 -11.47 -2.00 -5.67
N LEU A 77 -10.58 -1.89 -4.69
CA LEU A 77 -10.59 -0.81 -3.70
C LEU A 77 -9.95 0.49 -4.22
N VAL A 78 -9.05 0.40 -5.19
CA VAL A 78 -8.28 1.53 -5.72
C VAL A 78 -9.16 2.73 -6.13
N PRO A 79 -10.31 2.55 -6.80
CA PRO A 79 -11.19 3.67 -7.12
C PRO A 79 -11.70 4.45 -5.90
N LEU A 80 -11.84 3.80 -4.73
CA LEU A 80 -12.18 4.51 -3.49
C LEU A 80 -11.00 5.35 -3.00
N PHE A 81 -9.80 4.82 -3.10
CA PHE A 81 -8.58 5.53 -2.69
C PHE A 81 -8.38 6.79 -3.53
N ASP A 82 -8.53 6.66 -4.84
CA ASP A 82 -8.46 7.78 -5.77
C ASP A 82 -9.54 8.84 -5.49
N LYS A 83 -10.77 8.39 -5.22
CA LYS A 83 -11.93 9.28 -4.99
C LYS A 83 -11.83 10.06 -3.69
N TYR A 84 -11.33 9.43 -2.63
CA TYR A 84 -11.34 10.01 -1.28
C TYR A 84 -9.96 10.46 -0.80
N GLY A 85 -8.96 10.41 -1.66
CA GLY A 85 -7.62 10.93 -1.39
C GLY A 85 -6.92 10.15 -0.27
N VAL A 86 -6.80 8.84 -0.43
CA VAL A 86 -5.93 8.02 0.44
C VAL A 86 -4.48 8.35 0.12
N ASP A 87 -3.68 8.58 1.15
CA ASP A 87 -2.28 8.97 0.99
C ASP A 87 -1.38 7.74 0.83
N ILE A 88 -1.53 6.77 1.72
CA ILE A 88 -0.69 5.56 1.74
C ILE A 88 -1.54 4.32 1.99
N VAL A 89 -1.22 3.26 1.28
CA VAL A 89 -1.71 1.91 1.52
C VAL A 89 -0.56 1.02 1.97
N TRP A 90 -0.72 0.35 3.12
CA TRP A 90 0.25 -0.59 3.67
C TRP A 90 -0.23 -2.02 3.47
N ASN A 91 0.64 -2.85 2.90
CA ASN A 91 0.40 -4.26 2.62
C ASN A 91 1.52 -5.14 3.19
N GLY A 92 1.19 -6.40 3.40
CA GLY A 92 2.13 -7.49 3.66
C GLY A 92 2.15 -8.48 2.50
N HIS A 93 2.03 -9.75 2.82
CA HIS A 93 1.88 -10.90 1.92
C HIS A 93 3.17 -11.25 1.17
N ILE A 94 3.67 -10.38 0.33
CA ILE A 94 4.95 -10.55 -0.35
C ILE A 94 6.07 -10.23 0.64
N HIS A 95 6.94 -11.20 0.89
CA HIS A 95 8.00 -11.09 1.91
C HIS A 95 9.22 -10.36 1.37
N SER A 96 8.98 -9.19 0.84
CA SER A 96 9.98 -8.23 0.35
C SER A 96 9.53 -6.81 0.69
N TYR A 97 10.31 -5.82 0.31
CA TYR A 97 9.93 -4.41 0.33
C TYR A 97 9.61 -3.97 -1.08
N GLU A 98 8.43 -3.37 -1.26
CA GLU A 98 8.10 -2.65 -2.49
C GLU A 98 7.43 -1.31 -2.16
N ARG A 99 7.77 -0.29 -2.94
CA ARG A 99 7.07 0.99 -2.96
C ARG A 99 6.74 1.38 -4.39
N THR A 100 5.50 1.81 -4.61
CA THR A 100 5.12 2.36 -5.91
C THR A 100 5.47 3.84 -6.02
N TRP A 101 5.52 4.38 -7.23
CA TRP A 101 5.25 5.80 -7.44
C TRP A 101 3.86 6.11 -6.87
N PRO A 102 3.58 7.37 -6.48
CA PRO A 102 2.20 7.75 -6.18
C PRO A 102 1.33 7.51 -7.41
N LEU A 103 0.20 6.81 -7.23
CA LEU A 103 -0.68 6.41 -8.33
C LEU A 103 -2.05 7.04 -8.19
N ARG A 104 -2.62 7.47 -9.32
CA ARG A 104 -4.02 7.85 -9.46
C ARG A 104 -4.51 7.45 -10.84
N GLN A 105 -5.63 6.71 -10.89
CA GLN A 105 -6.16 6.17 -12.15
C GLN A 105 -5.12 5.38 -12.96
N ASP A 106 -4.39 4.50 -12.28
CA ASP A 106 -3.29 3.70 -12.84
C ASP A 106 -2.19 4.51 -13.56
N LYS A 107 -1.96 5.74 -13.13
CA LYS A 107 -0.90 6.62 -13.65
C LYS A 107 -0.06 7.17 -12.51
N ALA A 108 1.25 7.25 -12.74
CA ALA A 108 2.16 7.90 -11.81
C ALA A 108 1.85 9.40 -11.68
N ARG A 109 1.90 9.91 -10.43
CA ARG A 109 1.58 11.28 -10.05
C ARG A 109 2.64 11.87 -9.13
N SER A 110 2.46 13.13 -8.77
CA SER A 110 3.24 13.75 -7.69
C SER A 110 2.85 13.15 -6.33
N PRO A 111 3.72 13.24 -5.32
CA PRO A 111 3.44 12.70 -3.98
C PRO A 111 2.14 13.19 -3.34
N THR A 112 1.66 14.37 -3.71
CA THR A 112 0.43 14.98 -3.17
C THR A 112 -0.82 14.75 -4.02
N ASP A 113 -0.69 14.07 -5.18
CA ASP A 113 -1.80 13.80 -6.10
C ASP A 113 -1.93 12.31 -6.45
N GLY A 114 -1.62 11.44 -5.53
CA GLY A 114 -1.77 10.00 -5.72
C GLY A 114 -1.56 9.22 -4.45
N THR A 115 -2.00 7.99 -4.45
CA THR A 115 -1.82 7.03 -3.36
C THR A 115 -0.49 6.30 -3.55
N VAL A 116 0.33 6.23 -2.50
CA VAL A 116 1.54 5.39 -2.46
C VAL A 116 1.15 4.02 -1.92
N TYR A 117 1.49 2.97 -2.65
CA TYR A 117 1.28 1.59 -2.21
C TYR A 117 2.61 1.01 -1.74
N MET A 118 2.57 0.47 -0.52
CA MET A 118 3.74 -0.08 0.18
C MET A 118 3.52 -1.55 0.45
N ILE A 119 4.52 -2.37 0.18
CA ILE A 119 4.62 -3.72 0.69
C ILE A 119 5.78 -3.74 1.69
N THR A 120 5.50 -4.19 2.90
CA THR A 120 6.49 -4.33 3.97
C THR A 120 6.35 -5.70 4.65
N GLY A 121 6.43 -6.76 3.84
CA GLY A 121 6.28 -8.14 4.29
C GLY A 121 7.55 -8.78 4.84
N GLY A 122 8.69 -8.09 4.80
CA GLY A 122 9.98 -8.62 5.22
C GLY A 122 10.23 -8.62 6.75
N GLY A 123 9.17 -8.67 7.57
CA GLY A 123 9.28 -8.57 9.04
C GLY A 123 9.58 -9.89 9.77
N GLY A 124 9.82 -11.02 9.08
CA GLY A 124 10.18 -12.28 9.75
C GLY A 124 9.77 -13.56 9.02
N GLY A 125 8.99 -13.49 7.95
CA GLY A 125 8.68 -14.65 7.09
C GLY A 125 9.86 -15.04 6.20
N GLY A 126 9.75 -16.18 5.51
CA GLY A 126 10.71 -16.57 4.46
C GLY A 126 10.73 -15.50 3.36
N LEU A 127 11.92 -14.99 3.04
CA LEU A 127 12.05 -13.90 2.07
C LEU A 127 11.73 -14.33 0.64
N GLU A 128 11.12 -13.44 -0.12
CA GLU A 128 10.76 -13.62 -1.52
C GLU A 128 11.49 -12.61 -2.40
N LEU A 129 11.79 -13.04 -3.63
CA LEU A 129 12.40 -12.18 -4.63
C LEU A 129 11.32 -11.52 -5.47
N ALA A 130 11.46 -10.25 -5.72
CA ALA A 130 10.64 -9.56 -6.70
C ALA A 130 10.84 -10.16 -8.10
N GLY A 131 9.80 -10.14 -8.92
CA GLY A 131 9.86 -10.57 -10.30
C GLY A 131 10.88 -9.78 -11.12
N PRO A 132 11.38 -10.35 -12.22
CA PRO A 132 12.43 -9.76 -13.06
C PRO A 132 11.94 -8.52 -13.85
N ILE A 133 10.64 -8.41 -14.06
CA ILE A 133 10.03 -7.32 -14.83
C ILE A 133 9.62 -6.20 -13.88
N ARG A 134 10.06 -4.98 -14.19
CA ARG A 134 9.68 -3.78 -13.45
C ARG A 134 8.43 -3.16 -14.07
N PRO A 135 7.24 -3.28 -13.43
CA PRO A 135 6.05 -2.62 -13.93
C PRO A 135 6.14 -1.09 -13.77
N PHE A 136 5.35 -0.36 -14.56
CA PHE A 136 5.37 1.11 -14.60
C PHE A 136 5.14 1.79 -13.23
N PHE A 137 4.45 1.12 -12.35
CA PHE A 137 4.12 1.65 -11.02
C PHE A 137 5.25 1.49 -10.00
N GLN A 138 6.21 0.60 -10.24
CA GLN A 138 7.26 0.30 -9.30
C GLN A 138 8.27 1.46 -9.17
N ASN A 139 8.50 1.91 -7.95
CA ASN A 139 9.56 2.85 -7.61
C ASN A 139 10.77 2.12 -7.04
N THR A 140 10.61 1.50 -5.87
CA THR A 140 11.69 0.85 -5.13
C THR A 140 11.29 -0.59 -4.80
N VAL A 141 12.22 -1.51 -4.97
CA VAL A 141 12.11 -2.91 -4.51
C VAL A 141 13.38 -3.29 -3.81
N LYS A 142 13.25 -3.93 -2.66
CA LYS A 142 14.37 -4.46 -1.88
C LYS A 142 14.05 -5.84 -1.32
N HIS A 143 14.90 -6.80 -1.63
CA HIS A 143 14.92 -8.08 -0.95
C HIS A 143 15.63 -7.95 0.40
N GLY A 144 15.11 -8.59 1.43
CA GLY A 144 15.71 -8.62 2.75
C GLY A 144 14.75 -8.21 3.86
N HIS A 145 15.09 -8.59 5.08
CA HIS A 145 14.36 -8.14 6.25
C HIS A 145 14.55 -6.64 6.47
N HIS A 146 13.50 -5.97 6.89
CA HIS A 146 13.50 -4.52 7.02
C HIS A 146 12.39 -4.05 7.95
N PHE A 147 12.45 -2.78 8.30
CA PHE A 147 11.36 -2.05 8.94
C PHE A 147 11.22 -0.65 8.34
N CYS A 148 10.04 -0.08 8.48
CA CYS A 148 9.74 1.29 8.09
C CYS A 148 9.48 2.15 9.32
N TYR A 149 10.14 3.31 9.39
CA TYR A 149 9.86 4.35 10.37
C TYR A 149 9.08 5.46 9.69
N VAL A 150 7.94 5.85 10.27
CA VAL A 150 7.09 6.92 9.73
C VAL A 150 6.92 8.01 10.77
N ALA A 151 7.25 9.23 10.40
CA ALA A 151 7.02 10.43 11.20
C ALA A 151 5.98 11.33 10.51
N VAL A 152 4.99 11.78 11.26
CA VAL A 152 3.97 12.72 10.79
C VAL A 152 4.02 13.97 11.64
N ASN A 153 4.22 15.12 10.99
CA ASN A 153 4.23 16.43 11.64
C ASN A 153 3.35 17.40 10.84
N GLY A 154 2.13 17.64 11.32
CA GLY A 154 1.16 18.47 10.62
C GLY A 154 0.91 17.96 9.20
N LYS A 155 1.27 18.74 8.21
CA LYS A 155 1.10 18.44 6.78
C LYS A 155 2.29 17.73 6.13
N THR A 156 3.28 17.32 6.92
CA THR A 156 4.47 16.60 6.44
C THR A 156 4.46 15.17 6.96
N LEU A 157 4.66 14.23 6.07
CA LEU A 157 4.87 12.82 6.37
C LEU A 157 6.22 12.40 5.79
N GLU A 158 7.10 11.89 6.64
CA GLU A 158 8.36 11.29 6.26
C GLU A 158 8.34 9.79 6.56
N MET A 159 8.73 8.97 5.60
CA MET A 159 8.97 7.55 5.79
C MET A 159 10.42 7.22 5.45
N LYS A 160 11.04 6.40 6.29
CA LYS A 160 12.39 5.88 6.12
C LYS A 160 12.36 4.37 6.26
N ALA A 161 12.96 3.65 5.31
CA ALA A 161 13.07 2.20 5.34
C ALA A 161 14.52 1.78 5.61
N TYR A 162 14.69 0.89 6.59
CA TYR A 162 15.99 0.42 7.08
C TYR A 162 16.09 -1.10 6.99
N ASP A 163 17.27 -1.61 6.65
CA ASP A 163 17.59 -3.03 6.78
C ASP A 163 18.00 -3.40 8.23
N LEU A 164 18.30 -4.67 8.48
CA LEU A 164 18.66 -5.17 9.81
C LEU A 164 19.96 -4.56 10.35
N GLU A 165 20.85 -4.12 9.47
CA GLU A 165 22.10 -3.45 9.86
C GLU A 165 21.92 -1.95 10.10
N GLY A 166 20.67 -1.46 10.05
CA GLY A 166 20.33 -0.06 10.27
C GLY A 166 20.68 0.86 9.08
N ARG A 167 20.95 0.30 7.91
CA ARG A 167 21.24 1.09 6.69
C ARG A 167 19.94 1.58 6.09
N LEU A 168 19.87 2.89 5.87
CA LEU A 168 18.77 3.53 5.16
C LEU A 168 18.84 3.15 3.67
N PHE A 169 17.77 2.59 3.11
CA PHE A 169 17.74 2.21 1.69
C PHE A 169 16.60 2.87 0.89
N ASP A 170 15.59 3.41 1.56
CA ASP A 170 14.52 4.15 0.88
C ASP A 170 13.95 5.26 1.76
N THR A 171 13.49 6.34 1.12
CA THR A 171 12.82 7.46 1.76
C THR A 171 11.62 7.92 0.96
N LEU A 172 10.58 8.37 1.67
CA LEU A 172 9.42 9.04 1.07
C LEU A 172 9.11 10.30 1.89
N LEU A 173 9.00 11.43 1.22
CA LEU A 173 8.52 12.67 1.81
C LEU A 173 7.26 13.13 1.07
N ILE A 174 6.20 13.39 1.83
CA ILE A 174 4.96 13.98 1.34
C ILE A 174 4.70 15.27 2.12
N GLU A 175 4.57 16.37 1.41
CA GLU A 175 4.26 17.69 1.98
C GLU A 175 2.97 18.20 1.36
N LYS A 176 1.89 18.21 2.14
CA LYS A 176 0.59 18.76 1.71
C LYS A 176 0.60 20.29 1.77
N ARG A 177 -0.17 20.91 0.93
CA ARG A 177 -0.31 22.39 0.86
C ARG A 177 -1.45 22.88 1.76
#